data_df54ed822c781c994ea058422713dd36
#
_entry.id   df54ed822c781c994ea058422713dd36
#
_cell.length_a   1.000
_cell.length_b   1.000
_cell.length_c   1.000
_cell.angle_alpha   90.00
_cell.angle_beta   90.00
_cell.angle_gamma   90.00
#
_symmetry.space_group_name_H-M   'P 1'
#
loop_
_entity.id
_entity.type
_entity.pdbx_description
1 polymer ?
#
loop_
_entity_poly.entity_id
_entity_poly.type
_entity_poly.pdbx_seq_one_letter_code
_entity_poly.pdbx_strand_id
1 'polypeptide(L)'
;MSKISLTDFFKYFNNDNVNQREAIVLLESMMPKTLLADQSAWVLKYREKPEPPPAPSWPITKEQMGYIMQCSSDKLSGDLMNDYARCVANCTMDILEQVYFLGQVGHESAGLQYPMEIHDGSNYEGRSDLGNSQPGDGVKYAGTGFIQVTGRANHQDFADYMESIGQADPNIMAIGKTWSAERYPWSISGNWWRNKNMKEMCAARKECTNDQIDEIGARVNGMNRPNGADDRIAYTDRAYRTLIGV
;
A
#
# COMPACT_ATOMS: atom_id res chain seq x y z
N MET A 1 -12.76 33.96 22.48
CA MET A 1 -12.47 33.12 21.30
C MET A 1 -11.14 33.58 20.74
N SER A 2 -10.09 32.77 20.80
CA SER A 2 -8.79 33.07 20.19
C SER A 2 -8.98 33.11 18.68
N LYS A 3 -8.58 34.19 18.03
CA LYS A 3 -8.58 34.30 16.58
C LYS A 3 -7.50 33.35 16.07
N ILE A 4 -7.91 32.25 15.46
CA ILE A 4 -7.01 31.38 14.72
C ILE A 4 -6.51 32.18 13.51
N SER A 5 -5.20 32.30 13.34
CA SER A 5 -4.67 32.94 12.14
C SER A 5 -4.97 32.08 10.92
N LEU A 6 -5.21 32.71 9.77
CA LEU A 6 -5.39 31.97 8.50
C LEU A 6 -4.21 31.03 8.21
N THR A 7 -3.00 31.43 8.57
CA THR A 7 -1.79 30.61 8.44
C THR A 7 -1.88 29.35 9.28
N ASP A 8 -2.41 29.43 10.51
CA ASP A 8 -2.56 28.25 11.37
C ASP A 8 -3.73 27.39 10.92
N PHE A 9 -4.80 27.97 10.40
CA PHE A 9 -5.91 27.24 9.80
C PHE A 9 -5.46 26.41 8.59
N PHE A 10 -4.66 27.00 7.69
CA PHE A 10 -4.20 26.33 6.48
C PHE A 10 -3.09 25.28 6.71
N LYS A 11 -2.41 25.26 7.86
CA LYS A 11 -1.47 24.17 8.23
C LYS A 11 -2.15 22.80 8.33
N TYR A 12 -3.46 22.77 8.55
CA TYR A 12 -4.24 21.55 8.71
C TYR A 12 -4.86 21.05 7.41
N PHE A 13 -4.67 21.76 6.29
CA PHE A 13 -5.23 21.36 5.01
C PHE A 13 -4.21 20.52 4.20
N ASN A 14 -4.66 19.36 3.77
CA ASN A 14 -3.89 18.53 2.83
C ASN A 14 -4.34 18.88 1.40
N ASN A 15 -3.40 19.30 0.55
CA ASN A 15 -3.65 19.71 -0.84
C ASN A 15 -4.29 18.65 -1.74
N ASP A 16 -4.20 17.37 -1.34
CA ASP A 16 -4.71 16.26 -2.14
C ASP A 16 -6.20 15.97 -1.91
N ASN A 17 -6.81 16.64 -0.93
CA ASN A 17 -8.22 16.45 -0.60
C ASN A 17 -9.12 17.44 -1.36
N VAL A 18 -9.95 16.93 -2.30
CA VAL A 18 -10.87 17.72 -3.13
C VAL A 18 -11.84 18.55 -2.27
N ASN A 19 -12.38 17.98 -1.20
CA ASN A 19 -13.32 18.66 -0.31
C ASN A 19 -12.68 19.83 0.44
N GLN A 20 -11.38 19.73 0.75
CA GLN A 20 -10.63 20.81 1.37
C GLN A 20 -10.37 21.95 0.38
N ARG A 21 -10.13 21.65 -0.90
CA ARG A 21 -10.00 22.68 -1.95
C ARG A 21 -11.29 23.43 -2.17
N GLU A 22 -12.43 22.75 -2.20
CA GLU A 22 -13.75 23.39 -2.31
C GLU A 22 -14.03 24.27 -1.10
N ALA A 23 -13.67 23.84 0.11
CA ALA A 23 -13.78 24.65 1.32
C ALA A 23 -12.88 25.90 1.28
N ILE A 24 -11.68 25.82 0.71
CA ILE A 24 -10.79 26.97 0.50
C ILE A 24 -11.44 27.98 -0.46
N VAL A 25 -11.97 27.53 -1.59
CA VAL A 25 -12.65 28.39 -2.58
C VAL A 25 -13.87 29.08 -1.95
N LEU A 26 -14.63 28.36 -1.14
CA LEU A 26 -15.78 28.90 -0.44
C LEU A 26 -15.36 29.96 0.59
N LEU A 27 -14.32 29.72 1.38
CA LEU A 27 -13.75 30.64 2.35
C LEU A 27 -13.22 31.92 1.67
N GLU A 28 -12.54 31.78 0.53
CA GLU A 28 -12.06 32.92 -0.26
C GLU A 28 -13.23 33.81 -0.76
N SER A 29 -14.34 33.18 -1.17
CA SER A 29 -15.53 33.92 -1.63
C SER A 29 -16.20 34.72 -0.51
N MET A 30 -16.00 34.33 0.74
CA MET A 30 -16.57 34.96 1.93
C MET A 30 -15.63 36.01 2.57
N MET A 31 -14.38 36.11 2.12
CA MET A 31 -13.41 37.05 2.72
C MET A 31 -13.47 38.45 2.11
N PRO A 32 -13.30 39.49 2.93
CA PRO A 32 -13.13 40.85 2.43
C PRO A 32 -11.88 40.95 1.53
N LYS A 33 -12.02 41.66 0.40
CA LYS A 33 -10.93 41.82 -0.60
C LYS A 33 -9.63 42.41 -0.01
N THR A 34 -9.70 43.12 1.08
CA THR A 34 -8.54 43.69 1.80
C THR A 34 -7.71 42.67 2.55
N LEU A 35 -8.29 41.52 2.94
CA LEU A 35 -7.55 40.46 3.59
C LEU A 35 -6.82 39.54 2.57
N LEU A 36 -7.29 39.55 1.32
CA LEU A 36 -6.73 38.72 0.22
C LEU A 36 -5.43 39.32 -0.34
N ALA A 37 -5.22 40.65 -0.20
CA ALA A 37 -4.07 41.32 -0.80
C ALA A 37 -2.73 40.92 -0.17
N ASP A 38 -2.69 40.76 1.14
CA ASP A 38 -1.44 40.40 1.87
C ASP A 38 -1.13 38.90 1.85
N GLN A 39 -2.07 38.08 1.40
CA GLN A 39 -1.94 36.63 1.34
C GLN A 39 -2.01 36.07 -0.08
N SER A 40 -2.04 36.93 -1.09
CA SER A 40 -2.19 36.58 -2.51
C SER A 40 -1.13 35.62 -3.01
N ALA A 41 0.11 35.70 -2.56
CA ALA A 41 1.17 34.77 -2.94
C ALA A 41 0.94 33.36 -2.39
N TRP A 42 0.32 33.23 -1.22
CA TRP A 42 -0.01 31.96 -0.61
C TRP A 42 -1.24 31.32 -1.27
N VAL A 43 -2.28 32.11 -1.48
CA VAL A 43 -3.50 31.72 -2.19
C VAL A 43 -3.20 31.32 -3.64
N LEU A 44 -2.33 32.07 -4.34
CA LEU A 44 -1.90 31.74 -5.70
C LEU A 44 -1.11 30.42 -5.75
N LYS A 45 -0.25 30.14 -4.78
CA LYS A 45 0.47 28.87 -4.68
C LYS A 45 -0.46 27.67 -4.53
N TYR A 46 -1.65 27.84 -3.94
CA TYR A 46 -2.67 26.80 -3.81
C TYR A 46 -3.72 26.83 -4.93
N ARG A 47 -3.84 27.95 -5.67
CA ARG A 47 -4.63 28.05 -6.89
C ARG A 47 -3.93 27.53 -8.14
N GLU A 48 -2.62 27.72 -8.23
CA GLU A 48 -1.85 26.96 -9.21
C GLU A 48 -2.04 25.52 -8.81
N LYS A 49 -2.96 24.81 -9.55
CA LYS A 49 -2.91 23.35 -9.52
C LYS A 49 -1.43 23.04 -9.72
N PRO A 50 -0.73 22.40 -8.77
CA PRO A 50 0.49 21.71 -9.17
C PRO A 50 0.08 20.94 -10.42
N GLU A 51 0.83 21.04 -11.51
CA GLU A 51 0.60 20.17 -12.64
C GLU A 51 0.35 18.80 -12.03
N PRO A 52 -0.77 18.13 -12.39
CA PRO A 52 -1.05 16.83 -11.83
C PRO A 52 0.27 16.07 -11.99
N PRO A 53 0.82 15.50 -10.90
CA PRO A 53 2.09 14.80 -10.99
C PRO A 53 1.99 13.93 -12.24
N PRO A 54 3.00 13.89 -13.13
CA PRO A 54 2.92 13.19 -14.40
C PRO A 54 2.24 11.86 -14.10
N ALA A 55 1.19 11.54 -14.86
CA ALA A 55 0.31 10.39 -14.56
C ALA A 55 1.21 9.25 -14.13
N PRO A 56 1.08 8.72 -12.93
CA PRO A 56 2.05 7.79 -12.39
C PRO A 56 2.27 6.73 -13.46
N SER A 57 3.48 6.58 -13.93
CA SER A 57 3.84 5.50 -14.83
C SER A 57 3.76 4.24 -14.00
N TRP A 58 2.56 3.67 -13.93
CA TRP A 58 2.41 2.39 -13.25
C TRP A 58 3.31 1.37 -13.94
N PRO A 59 3.99 0.52 -13.17
CA PRO A 59 4.81 -0.55 -13.74
C PRO A 59 4.03 -1.44 -14.70
N ILE A 60 2.71 -1.56 -14.48
CA ILE A 60 1.74 -2.27 -15.34
C ILE A 60 0.44 -1.49 -15.40
N THR A 61 -0.34 -1.68 -16.48
CA THR A 61 -1.66 -1.05 -16.62
C THR A 61 -2.72 -1.75 -15.76
N LYS A 62 -3.91 -1.14 -15.60
CA LYS A 62 -5.05 -1.78 -14.93
C LYS A 62 -5.49 -3.06 -15.63
N GLU A 63 -5.48 -3.09 -16.94
CA GLU A 63 -5.84 -4.24 -17.76
C GLU A 63 -4.84 -5.38 -17.53
N GLN A 64 -3.55 -5.07 -17.50
CA GLN A 64 -2.49 -6.04 -17.18
C GLN A 64 -2.62 -6.57 -15.75
N MET A 65 -2.82 -5.70 -14.76
CA MET A 65 -3.07 -6.11 -13.37
C MET A 65 -4.34 -6.99 -13.28
N GLY A 66 -5.43 -6.58 -13.95
CA GLY A 66 -6.67 -7.35 -13.99
C GLY A 66 -6.49 -8.74 -14.60
N TYR A 67 -5.69 -8.85 -15.67
CA TYR A 67 -5.35 -10.15 -16.28
C TYR A 67 -4.52 -11.02 -15.31
N ILE A 68 -3.49 -10.46 -14.69
CA ILE A 68 -2.65 -11.19 -13.72
C ILE A 68 -3.51 -11.70 -12.56
N MET A 69 -4.32 -10.82 -11.97
CA MET A 69 -5.10 -11.07 -10.76
C MET A 69 -6.45 -11.74 -11.01
N GLN A 70 -6.80 -11.99 -12.27
CA GLN A 70 -8.10 -12.57 -12.68
C GLN A 70 -9.29 -11.78 -12.11
N CYS A 71 -9.18 -10.46 -12.14
CA CYS A 71 -10.24 -9.54 -11.71
C CYS A 71 -10.53 -8.48 -12.79
N SER A 72 -11.73 -7.86 -12.71
CA SER A 72 -12.05 -6.76 -13.64
C SER A 72 -11.17 -5.55 -13.33
N SER A 73 -10.61 -4.92 -14.38
CA SER A 73 -9.84 -3.68 -14.28
C SER A 73 -10.65 -2.52 -13.69
N ASP A 74 -11.98 -2.54 -13.82
CA ASP A 74 -12.87 -1.53 -13.22
C ASP A 74 -12.85 -1.54 -11.68
N LYS A 75 -12.50 -2.69 -11.09
CA LYS A 75 -12.34 -2.82 -9.62
C LYS A 75 -11.00 -2.26 -9.11
N LEU A 76 -10.07 -1.99 -10.00
CA LEU A 76 -8.75 -1.48 -9.67
C LEU A 76 -8.80 0.05 -9.62
N SER A 77 -8.95 0.61 -8.42
CA SER A 77 -8.93 2.07 -8.24
C SER A 77 -7.57 2.67 -8.61
N GLY A 78 -7.55 3.97 -8.91
CA GLY A 78 -6.30 4.70 -9.12
C GLY A 78 -5.39 4.65 -7.88
N ASP A 79 -5.98 4.76 -6.68
CA ASP A 79 -5.24 4.70 -5.42
C ASP A 79 -4.57 3.35 -5.20
N LEU A 80 -5.27 2.25 -5.54
CA LEU A 80 -4.72 0.91 -5.46
C LEU A 80 -3.51 0.72 -6.40
N MET A 81 -3.60 1.24 -7.63
CA MET A 81 -2.51 1.19 -8.60
C MET A 81 -1.35 2.12 -8.21
N ASN A 82 -1.66 3.27 -7.62
CA ASN A 82 -0.65 4.19 -7.08
C ASN A 82 0.10 3.55 -5.90
N ASP A 83 -0.59 2.80 -5.05
CA ASP A 83 0.06 2.07 -3.96
C ASP A 83 0.94 0.93 -4.48
N TYR A 84 0.52 0.23 -5.55
CA TYR A 84 1.38 -0.75 -6.23
C TYR A 84 2.66 -0.10 -6.78
N ALA A 85 2.55 1.01 -7.50
CA ALA A 85 3.70 1.73 -8.04
C ALA A 85 4.64 2.21 -6.92
N ARG A 86 4.07 2.71 -5.82
CA ARG A 86 4.80 3.10 -4.61
C ARG A 86 5.54 1.91 -3.99
N CYS A 87 4.85 0.78 -3.84
CA CYS A 87 5.45 -0.46 -3.33
C CYS A 87 6.66 -0.89 -4.15
N VAL A 88 6.51 -0.98 -5.47
CA VAL A 88 7.59 -1.36 -6.39
C VAL A 88 8.77 -0.41 -6.29
N ALA A 89 8.51 0.91 -6.31
CA ALA A 89 9.57 1.92 -6.25
C ALA A 89 10.29 1.93 -4.89
N ASN A 90 9.56 1.94 -3.80
CA ASN A 90 10.12 2.01 -2.46
C ASN A 90 10.88 0.74 -2.07
N CYS A 91 10.39 -0.44 -2.48
CA CYS A 91 11.08 -1.71 -2.26
C CYS A 91 12.15 -2.01 -3.31
N THR A 92 12.31 -1.15 -4.32
CA THR A 92 13.27 -1.31 -5.43
C THR A 92 13.17 -2.68 -6.12
N MET A 93 11.92 -3.12 -6.37
CA MET A 93 11.65 -4.41 -7.00
C MET A 93 12.01 -4.38 -8.49
N ASP A 94 12.87 -5.29 -8.92
CA ASP A 94 13.10 -5.55 -10.34
C ASP A 94 11.92 -6.33 -10.97
N ILE A 95 11.95 -6.50 -12.28
CA ILE A 95 10.84 -7.16 -13.01
C ILE A 95 10.64 -8.60 -12.55
N LEU A 96 11.71 -9.35 -12.31
CA LEU A 96 11.64 -10.73 -11.89
C LEU A 96 11.07 -10.85 -10.46
N GLU A 97 11.50 -9.96 -9.56
CA GLU A 97 10.96 -9.88 -8.21
C GLU A 97 9.46 -9.54 -8.23
N GLN A 98 9.03 -8.61 -9.09
CA GLN A 98 7.61 -8.30 -9.28
C GLN A 98 6.81 -9.52 -9.76
N VAL A 99 7.35 -10.32 -10.67
CA VAL A 99 6.72 -11.57 -11.15
C VAL A 99 6.41 -12.51 -9.99
N TYR A 100 7.40 -12.79 -9.16
CA TYR A 100 7.20 -13.64 -7.99
C TYR A 100 6.26 -13.02 -6.95
N PHE A 101 6.42 -11.73 -6.66
CA PHE A 101 5.58 -11.01 -5.71
C PHE A 101 4.10 -11.06 -6.12
N LEU A 102 3.80 -10.74 -7.39
CA LEU A 102 2.44 -10.79 -7.93
C LEU A 102 1.87 -12.22 -7.91
N GLY A 103 2.68 -13.22 -8.18
CA GLY A 103 2.27 -14.62 -8.08
C GLY A 103 1.81 -15.01 -6.68
N GLN A 104 2.57 -14.61 -5.65
CA GLN A 104 2.21 -14.89 -4.27
C GLN A 104 1.00 -14.06 -3.81
N VAL A 105 1.00 -12.76 -4.10
CA VAL A 105 -0.12 -11.87 -3.79
C VAL A 105 -1.42 -12.38 -4.40
N GLY A 106 -1.41 -12.83 -5.66
CA GLY A 106 -2.59 -13.36 -6.34
C GLY A 106 -3.26 -14.47 -5.55
N HIS A 107 -2.48 -15.43 -5.06
CA HIS A 107 -2.98 -16.52 -4.22
C HIS A 107 -3.44 -16.03 -2.84
N GLU A 108 -2.59 -15.33 -2.09
CA GLU A 108 -2.84 -14.93 -0.70
C GLU A 108 -4.07 -14.01 -0.56
N SER A 109 -4.37 -13.22 -1.59
CA SER A 109 -5.49 -12.28 -1.59
C SER A 109 -6.70 -12.74 -2.39
N ALA A 110 -6.68 -13.94 -2.96
CA ALA A 110 -7.69 -14.43 -3.92
C ALA A 110 -7.92 -13.43 -5.07
N GLY A 111 -6.85 -12.98 -5.72
CA GLY A 111 -6.91 -12.00 -6.81
C GLY A 111 -7.33 -10.61 -6.32
N LEU A 112 -6.74 -10.12 -5.25
CA LEU A 112 -6.95 -8.82 -4.62
C LEU A 112 -8.34 -8.64 -3.95
N GLN A 113 -9.05 -9.73 -3.68
CA GLN A 113 -10.37 -9.65 -3.02
C GLN A 113 -10.26 -9.36 -1.53
N TYR A 114 -9.20 -9.81 -0.87
CA TYR A 114 -9.05 -9.78 0.58
C TYR A 114 -7.80 -9.01 1.01
N PRO A 115 -7.84 -7.67 1.04
CA PRO A 115 -6.74 -6.85 1.57
C PRO A 115 -6.69 -6.84 3.11
N MET A 116 -7.68 -7.44 3.76
CA MET A 116 -7.82 -7.50 5.21
C MET A 116 -8.39 -8.86 5.62
N GLU A 117 -7.90 -9.39 6.74
CA GLU A 117 -8.39 -10.63 7.32
C GLU A 117 -9.89 -10.57 7.63
N ILE A 118 -10.63 -11.63 7.25
CA ILE A 118 -12.08 -11.75 7.46
C ILE A 118 -12.41 -11.92 8.95
N HIS A 119 -11.56 -12.67 9.68
CA HIS A 119 -11.71 -12.84 11.12
C HIS A 119 -11.37 -11.56 11.87
N ASP A 120 -11.97 -11.41 13.06
CA ASP A 120 -11.79 -10.20 13.86
C ASP A 120 -10.35 -10.02 14.38
N GLY A 121 -9.60 -11.11 14.54
CA GLY A 121 -8.22 -11.12 15.02
C GLY A 121 -8.09 -11.28 16.54
N SER A 122 -9.18 -11.58 17.25
CA SER A 122 -9.16 -11.78 18.71
C SER A 122 -8.24 -12.91 19.16
N ASN A 123 -8.00 -13.91 18.30
CA ASN A 123 -7.06 -15.01 18.53
C ASN A 123 -5.58 -14.58 18.53
N TYR A 124 -5.26 -13.35 18.08
CA TYR A 124 -3.92 -12.78 18.15
C TYR A 124 -3.68 -11.94 19.40
N GLU A 125 -4.70 -11.84 20.30
CA GLU A 125 -4.58 -11.08 21.53
C GLU A 125 -3.49 -11.67 22.44
N GLY A 126 -2.60 -10.80 22.95
CA GLY A 126 -1.50 -11.19 23.82
C GLY A 126 -0.40 -12.03 23.16
N ARG A 127 -0.40 -12.20 21.84
CA ARG A 127 0.64 -12.91 21.08
C ARG A 127 1.95 -12.09 21.09
N SER A 128 2.85 -12.42 22.02
CA SER A 128 4.14 -11.75 22.19
C SER A 128 5.07 -11.91 20.98
N ASP A 129 4.98 -13.02 20.27
CA ASP A 129 5.71 -13.28 19.03
C ASP A 129 5.28 -12.37 17.85
N LEU A 130 4.09 -11.79 17.93
CA LEU A 130 3.56 -10.75 17.02
C LEU A 130 3.76 -9.32 17.57
N GLY A 131 4.33 -9.18 18.76
CA GLY A 131 4.46 -7.90 19.46
C GLY A 131 3.14 -7.37 20.03
N ASN A 132 2.09 -8.18 20.10
CA ASN A 132 0.77 -7.81 20.61
C ASN A 132 0.80 -7.84 22.16
N SER A 133 1.19 -6.72 22.75
CA SER A 133 1.44 -6.59 24.20
C SER A 133 0.41 -5.72 24.91
N GLN A 134 -0.51 -5.09 24.20
CA GLN A 134 -1.51 -4.20 24.78
C GLN A 134 -2.91 -4.74 24.49
N PRO A 135 -3.88 -4.50 25.40
CA PRO A 135 -5.27 -4.89 25.17
C PRO A 135 -5.82 -4.32 23.86
N GLY A 136 -6.43 -5.18 23.03
CA GLY A 136 -7.00 -4.84 21.74
C GLY A 136 -6.01 -4.93 20.56
N ASP A 137 -4.73 -5.26 20.79
CA ASP A 137 -3.76 -5.41 19.72
C ASP A 137 -4.12 -6.51 18.73
N GLY A 138 -4.68 -7.61 19.21
CA GLY A 138 -5.07 -8.72 18.37
C GLY A 138 -6.04 -8.31 17.27
N VAL A 139 -7.07 -7.57 17.61
CA VAL A 139 -8.10 -7.06 16.69
C VAL A 139 -7.52 -5.93 15.81
N LYS A 140 -6.77 -5.01 16.43
CA LYS A 140 -6.26 -3.81 15.78
C LYS A 140 -5.21 -4.12 14.70
N TYR A 141 -4.36 -5.11 14.95
CA TYR A 141 -3.24 -5.48 14.10
C TYR A 141 -3.39 -6.89 13.53
N ALA A 142 -4.62 -7.34 13.30
CA ALA A 142 -4.89 -8.57 12.56
C ALA A 142 -4.42 -8.45 11.11
N GLY A 143 -4.53 -9.53 10.34
CA GLY A 143 -4.01 -9.63 8.99
C GLY A 143 -4.44 -8.46 8.08
N THR A 144 -3.47 -7.82 7.43
CA THR A 144 -3.68 -6.69 6.53
C THR A 144 -2.68 -6.72 5.37
N GLY A 145 -3.05 -6.04 4.26
CA GLY A 145 -2.33 -6.14 3.01
C GLY A 145 -2.56 -7.48 2.32
N PHE A 146 -2.07 -7.59 1.10
CA PHE A 146 -2.37 -8.76 0.25
C PHE A 146 -1.65 -10.05 0.64
N ILE A 147 -0.71 -10.00 1.59
CA ILE A 147 -0.05 -11.19 2.18
C ILE A 147 -0.35 -11.35 3.67
N GLN A 148 -1.40 -10.68 4.15
CA GLN A 148 -1.93 -10.82 5.52
C GLN A 148 -0.88 -10.56 6.61
N VAL A 149 -0.21 -9.40 6.54
CA VAL A 149 0.76 -8.95 7.54
C VAL A 149 0.09 -8.75 8.88
N THR A 150 0.49 -9.49 9.91
CA THR A 150 -0.19 -9.57 11.21
C THR A 150 0.73 -9.14 12.35
N GLY A 151 0.17 -8.47 13.33
CA GLY A 151 0.81 -8.11 14.60
C GLY A 151 1.30 -6.66 14.68
N ARG A 152 1.30 -6.14 15.93
CA ARG A 152 1.77 -4.78 16.24
C ARG A 152 3.20 -4.55 15.75
N ALA A 153 4.10 -5.54 15.95
CA ALA A 153 5.50 -5.40 15.56
C ALA A 153 5.66 -5.17 14.06
N ASN A 154 4.93 -5.91 13.22
CA ASN A 154 4.98 -5.74 11.77
C ASN A 154 4.35 -4.41 11.30
N HIS A 155 3.29 -3.94 11.97
CA HIS A 155 2.70 -2.62 11.67
C HIS A 155 3.64 -1.49 12.08
N GLN A 156 4.32 -1.62 13.23
CA GLN A 156 5.32 -0.64 13.67
C GLN A 156 6.50 -0.58 12.69
N ASP A 157 7.01 -1.74 12.30
CA ASP A 157 8.09 -1.83 11.31
C ASP A 157 7.70 -1.18 9.97
N PHE A 158 6.45 -1.35 9.54
CA PHE A 158 5.96 -0.65 8.36
C PHE A 158 5.83 0.87 8.58
N ALA A 159 5.35 1.32 9.75
CA ALA A 159 5.28 2.73 10.07
C ALA A 159 6.66 3.40 10.11
N ASP A 160 7.64 2.74 10.76
CA ASP A 160 9.03 3.19 10.84
C ASP A 160 9.67 3.27 9.44
N TYR A 161 9.37 2.29 8.58
CA TYR A 161 9.82 2.32 7.20
C TYR A 161 9.22 3.50 6.42
N MET A 162 7.92 3.74 6.53
CA MET A 162 7.26 4.88 5.87
C MET A 162 7.83 6.21 6.35
N GLU A 163 8.15 6.33 7.64
CA GLU A 163 8.85 7.51 8.19
C GLU A 163 10.24 7.65 7.59
N SER A 164 11.01 6.57 7.51
CA SER A 164 12.39 6.58 6.98
C SER A 164 12.50 7.06 5.53
N ILE A 165 11.44 6.88 4.74
CA ILE A 165 11.36 7.33 3.34
C ILE A 165 10.60 8.67 3.18
N GLY A 166 10.33 9.39 4.29
CA GLY A 166 9.66 10.68 4.27
C GLY A 166 8.15 10.63 4.00
N GLN A 167 7.52 9.46 4.18
CA GLN A 167 6.09 9.22 3.96
C GLN A 167 5.38 8.83 5.27
N ALA A 168 5.78 9.42 6.40
CA ALA A 168 5.22 9.11 7.71
C ALA A 168 3.68 9.21 7.72
N ASP A 169 3.02 8.18 8.24
CA ASP A 169 1.56 8.18 8.46
C ASP A 169 1.23 7.58 9.83
N PRO A 170 0.93 8.43 10.84
CA PRO A 170 0.64 7.98 12.19
C PRO A 170 -0.59 7.07 12.28
N ASN A 171 -1.49 7.09 11.29
CA ASN A 171 -2.69 6.28 11.28
C ASN A 171 -2.40 4.79 11.08
N ILE A 172 -1.24 4.42 10.54
CA ILE A 172 -0.79 3.03 10.46
C ILE A 172 -0.83 2.40 11.86
N MET A 173 -0.33 3.12 12.87
CA MET A 173 -0.36 2.65 14.26
C MET A 173 -1.63 3.07 15.02
N ALA A 174 -2.22 4.22 14.70
CA ALA A 174 -3.39 4.72 15.41
C ALA A 174 -4.67 3.91 15.09
N ILE A 175 -4.86 3.50 13.83
CA ILE A 175 -6.04 2.79 13.33
C ILE A 175 -5.74 1.29 13.07
N GLY A 176 -4.52 0.97 12.61
CA GLY A 176 -4.08 -0.41 12.39
C GLY A 176 -4.57 -1.01 11.06
N LYS A 177 -5.05 -2.26 11.13
CA LYS A 177 -5.36 -3.09 9.94
C LYS A 177 -6.27 -2.41 8.93
N THR A 178 -7.31 -1.73 9.38
CA THR A 178 -8.31 -1.10 8.49
C THR A 178 -7.65 0.00 7.65
N TRP A 179 -6.89 0.89 8.28
CA TRP A 179 -6.19 1.95 7.58
C TRP A 179 -5.17 1.42 6.59
N SER A 180 -4.37 0.45 7.02
CA SER A 180 -3.32 -0.14 6.18
C SER A 180 -3.91 -0.93 5.01
N ALA A 181 -5.03 -1.64 5.20
CA ALA A 181 -5.72 -2.36 4.14
C ALA A 181 -6.34 -1.44 3.07
N GLU A 182 -6.84 -0.27 3.48
CA GLU A 182 -7.46 0.70 2.58
C GLU A 182 -6.44 1.55 1.82
N ARG A 183 -5.34 1.92 2.47
CA ARG A 183 -4.39 2.90 1.94
C ARG A 183 -3.11 2.31 1.38
N TYR A 184 -2.64 1.20 1.95
CA TYR A 184 -1.31 0.65 1.74
C TYR A 184 -1.27 -0.88 1.55
N PRO A 185 -2.28 -1.52 0.89
CA PRO A 185 -2.33 -2.97 0.84
C PRO A 185 -1.11 -3.58 0.13
N TRP A 186 -0.58 -2.91 -0.89
CA TRP A 186 0.65 -3.29 -1.57
C TRP A 186 1.90 -2.92 -0.77
N SER A 187 1.95 -1.68 -0.27
CA SER A 187 3.13 -1.15 0.40
C SER A 187 3.46 -1.92 1.68
N ILE A 188 2.46 -2.25 2.51
CA ILE A 188 2.69 -3.08 3.71
C ILE A 188 3.12 -4.50 3.36
N SER A 189 2.54 -5.07 2.30
CA SER A 189 2.94 -6.39 1.76
C SER A 189 4.39 -6.36 1.25
N GLY A 190 4.76 -5.32 0.49
CA GLY A 190 6.11 -5.14 -0.02
C GLY A 190 7.14 -4.90 1.07
N ASN A 191 6.79 -4.17 2.13
CA ASN A 191 7.66 -3.99 3.28
C ASN A 191 7.96 -5.32 3.98
N TRP A 192 6.95 -6.15 4.21
CA TRP A 192 7.15 -7.50 4.74
C TRP A 192 8.05 -8.34 3.82
N TRP A 193 7.80 -8.29 2.52
CA TRP A 193 8.57 -8.99 1.49
C TRP A 193 10.06 -8.61 1.54
N ARG A 194 10.34 -7.31 1.57
CA ARG A 194 11.69 -6.76 1.73
C ARG A 194 12.37 -7.27 3.01
N ASN A 195 11.66 -7.23 4.14
CA ASN A 195 12.22 -7.64 5.44
C ASN A 195 12.47 -9.14 5.55
N LYS A 196 11.86 -9.94 4.68
CA LYS A 196 12.11 -11.39 4.58
C LYS A 196 13.22 -11.75 3.58
N ASN A 197 13.94 -10.76 3.06
CA ASN A 197 15.01 -10.92 2.07
C ASN A 197 14.54 -11.67 0.80
N MET A 198 13.30 -11.39 0.37
CA MET A 198 12.71 -12.08 -0.77
C MET A 198 13.39 -11.69 -2.08
N LYS A 199 13.97 -10.49 -2.16
CA LYS A 199 14.73 -10.00 -3.32
C LYS A 199 15.88 -10.93 -3.67
N GLU A 200 16.68 -11.30 -2.69
CA GLU A 200 17.82 -12.21 -2.87
C GLU A 200 17.34 -13.60 -3.27
N MET A 201 16.22 -14.05 -2.68
CA MET A 201 15.61 -15.33 -3.07
C MET A 201 15.16 -15.32 -4.53
N CYS A 202 14.49 -14.28 -4.99
CA CYS A 202 14.02 -14.14 -6.37
C CYS A 202 15.20 -14.04 -7.35
N ALA A 203 16.21 -13.25 -7.02
CA ALA A 203 17.41 -13.08 -7.86
C ALA A 203 18.17 -14.38 -8.10
N ALA A 204 18.13 -15.33 -7.16
CA ALA A 204 18.73 -16.65 -7.29
C ALA A 204 17.88 -17.64 -8.14
N ARG A 205 16.64 -17.28 -8.49
CA ARG A 205 15.64 -18.16 -9.15
C ARG A 205 15.17 -17.58 -10.48
N LYS A 206 16.11 -17.42 -11.39
CA LYS A 206 15.94 -16.65 -12.64
C LYS A 206 15.00 -17.30 -13.67
N GLU A 207 14.75 -18.59 -13.56
CA GLU A 207 14.03 -19.36 -14.58
C GLU A 207 12.53 -19.48 -14.31
N CYS A 208 12.05 -19.03 -13.14
CA CYS A 208 10.65 -19.14 -12.72
C CYS A 208 10.05 -20.54 -12.90
N THR A 209 10.83 -21.60 -12.63
CA THR A 209 10.30 -22.97 -12.67
C THR A 209 9.30 -23.21 -11.55
N ASN A 210 8.43 -24.21 -11.70
CA ASN A 210 7.45 -24.57 -10.68
C ASN A 210 8.09 -24.79 -9.30
N ASP A 211 9.22 -25.49 -9.26
CA ASP A 211 9.97 -25.75 -8.02
C ASP A 211 10.45 -24.42 -7.38
N GLN A 212 10.93 -23.49 -8.20
CA GLN A 212 11.37 -22.16 -7.73
C GLN A 212 10.20 -21.33 -7.21
N ILE A 213 9.03 -21.40 -7.85
CA ILE A 213 7.80 -20.74 -7.40
C ILE A 213 7.34 -21.34 -6.07
N ASP A 214 7.40 -22.67 -5.93
CA ASP A 214 7.07 -23.37 -4.68
C ASP A 214 8.01 -22.99 -3.54
N GLU A 215 9.31 -22.83 -3.78
CA GLU A 215 10.27 -22.38 -2.78
C GLU A 215 9.96 -20.95 -2.28
N ILE A 216 9.62 -20.04 -3.19
CA ILE A 216 9.17 -18.68 -2.83
C ILE A 216 7.86 -18.75 -2.04
N GLY A 217 6.90 -19.57 -2.49
CA GLY A 217 5.63 -19.79 -1.80
C GLY A 217 5.81 -20.39 -0.40
N ALA A 218 6.73 -21.33 -0.24
CA ALA A 218 7.07 -21.93 1.04
C ALA A 218 7.59 -20.87 2.05
N ARG A 219 8.35 -19.90 1.57
CA ARG A 219 8.83 -18.77 2.40
C ARG A 219 7.69 -17.84 2.84
N VAL A 220 6.70 -17.60 1.98
CA VAL A 220 5.53 -16.78 2.28
C VAL A 220 4.58 -17.51 3.23
N ASN A 221 4.28 -18.77 2.94
CA ASN A 221 3.30 -19.58 3.67
C ASN A 221 3.86 -20.22 4.96
N GLY A 222 5.18 -20.29 5.12
CA GLY A 222 5.84 -20.90 6.28
C GLY A 222 5.82 -22.42 6.29
N MET A 223 5.52 -23.08 5.17
CA MET A 223 5.42 -24.55 5.02
C MET A 223 6.43 -25.06 3.99
N ASN A 224 6.91 -26.29 4.14
CA ASN A 224 7.85 -26.91 3.18
C ASN A 224 7.28 -27.01 1.75
N ARG A 225 5.98 -27.19 1.62
CA ARG A 225 5.25 -27.04 0.37
C ARG A 225 4.10 -26.06 0.60
N PRO A 226 4.02 -24.98 -0.19
CA PRO A 226 2.99 -23.98 0.06
C PRO A 226 1.59 -24.53 -0.25
N ASN A 227 0.60 -24.10 0.53
CA ASN A 227 -0.79 -24.27 0.15
C ASN A 227 -1.05 -23.53 -1.17
N GLY A 228 -1.87 -24.12 -2.06
CA GLY A 228 -2.22 -23.49 -3.32
C GLY A 228 -1.06 -23.38 -4.31
N ALA A 229 -0.13 -24.34 -4.33
CA ALA A 229 1.03 -24.35 -5.24
C ALA A 229 0.63 -24.13 -6.71
N ASP A 230 -0.35 -24.87 -7.21
CA ASP A 230 -0.83 -24.74 -8.59
C ASP A 230 -1.41 -23.34 -8.89
N ASP A 231 -2.10 -22.75 -7.92
CA ASP A 231 -2.67 -21.41 -8.04
C ASP A 231 -1.57 -20.33 -8.05
N ARG A 232 -0.55 -20.46 -7.17
CA ARG A 232 0.65 -19.59 -7.17
C ARG A 232 1.39 -19.65 -8.49
N ILE A 233 1.57 -20.86 -9.04
CA ILE A 233 2.17 -21.08 -10.36
C ILE A 233 1.34 -20.34 -11.44
N ALA A 234 0.02 -20.49 -11.43
CA ALA A 234 -0.84 -19.87 -12.42
C ALA A 234 -0.80 -18.33 -12.37
N TYR A 235 -0.77 -17.72 -11.17
CA TYR A 235 -0.61 -16.27 -11.02
C TYR A 235 0.79 -15.81 -11.46
N THR A 236 1.84 -16.55 -11.10
CA THR A 236 3.23 -16.23 -11.49
C THR A 236 3.40 -16.32 -13.01
N ASP A 237 2.80 -17.30 -13.66
CA ASP A 237 2.83 -17.48 -15.11
C ASP A 237 2.20 -16.29 -15.85
N ARG A 238 1.04 -15.82 -15.38
CA ARG A 238 0.39 -14.62 -15.95
C ARG A 238 1.24 -13.37 -15.76
N ALA A 239 1.84 -13.21 -14.57
CA ALA A 239 2.75 -12.10 -14.29
C ALA A 239 4.00 -12.16 -15.17
N TYR A 240 4.59 -13.34 -15.33
CA TYR A 240 5.76 -13.57 -16.18
C TYR A 240 5.50 -13.19 -17.64
N ARG A 241 4.42 -13.71 -18.22
CA ARG A 241 4.01 -13.37 -19.60
C ARG A 241 3.74 -11.88 -19.79
N THR A 242 3.14 -11.25 -18.80
CA THR A 242 2.78 -9.83 -18.87
C THR A 242 4.01 -8.92 -18.76
N LEU A 243 4.94 -9.22 -17.86
CA LEU A 243 6.07 -8.35 -17.53
C LEU A 243 7.32 -8.64 -18.35
N ILE A 244 7.54 -9.89 -18.74
CA ILE A 244 8.75 -10.33 -19.44
C ILE A 244 8.49 -10.50 -20.95
N GLY A 245 7.22 -10.78 -21.34
CA GLY A 245 6.82 -10.72 -22.76
C GLY A 245 7.16 -12.00 -23.54
N VAL A 246 6.82 -13.17 -22.99
CA VAL A 246 6.95 -14.48 -23.70
C VAL A 246 5.60 -15.08 -23.97
#